data_222afb8bba0a009e632e399bf8bdbd46
#
_entry.id   222afb8bba0a009e632e399bf8bdbd46
#
_cell.length_a   1.000
_cell.length_b   1.000
_cell.length_c   1.000
_cell.angle_alpha   90.00
_cell.angle_beta   90.00
_cell.angle_gamma   90.00
#
_symmetry.space_group_name_H-M   'P 1'
#
loop_
_entity.id
_entity.type
_entity.pdbx_description
1 polymer ?
#
loop_
_entity_poly.entity_id
_entity_poly.type
_entity_poly.pdbx_seq_one_letter_code
_entity_poly.pdbx_strand_id
1 'polypeptide(L)'
;MFVLDSSSSVSLVQQIVDGFSHLVDEGTLRSGAKLPSIRQFAHAHGVSVYTVVDAYDRLVAQGYFVSRPHLGFFVRRRRQDDEQVPAGGDRYDFDSMYYMRRILE
;
A
#
# COMPACT_ATOMS: atom_id res chain seq x y z
N MET A 1 5.55 -4.61 13.48
CA MET A 1 4.47 -4.10 12.70
C MET A 1 3.16 -4.76 13.09
N PHE A 2 2.93 -5.97 12.72
CA PHE A 2 1.79 -6.71 13.20
C PHE A 2 2.12 -8.19 13.14
N VAL A 3 1.34 -8.99 13.84
CA VAL A 3 1.63 -10.40 13.95
C VAL A 3 0.70 -11.20 13.08
N LEU A 4 1.21 -12.19 12.39
CA LEU A 4 0.40 -13.06 11.56
C LEU A 4 0.16 -14.37 12.31
N ASP A 5 -1.06 -14.86 12.22
CA ASP A 5 -1.44 -16.06 12.95
C ASP A 5 -1.87 -17.14 11.95
N SER A 6 -1.00 -18.10 11.73
CA SER A 6 -1.30 -19.14 10.74
C SER A 6 -2.38 -20.10 11.22
N SER A 7 -2.73 -20.05 12.49
CA SER A 7 -3.77 -20.92 12.98
C SER A 7 -5.15 -20.26 12.94
N SER A 8 -5.21 -19.03 12.52
CA SER A 8 -6.47 -18.31 12.44
C SER A 8 -7.30 -18.82 11.27
N SER A 9 -8.60 -18.65 11.33
CA SER A 9 -9.45 -19.01 10.21
C SER A 9 -9.32 -17.97 9.10
N VAL A 10 -8.74 -16.82 9.38
CA VAL A 10 -8.55 -15.79 8.37
C VAL A 10 -7.26 -16.10 7.64
N SER A 11 -7.26 -16.06 6.32
CA SER A 11 -6.08 -16.42 5.55
C SER A 11 -4.93 -15.46 5.85
N LEU A 12 -3.71 -15.91 5.64
CA LEU A 12 -2.56 -15.06 5.86
C LEU A 12 -2.59 -13.86 4.93
N VAL A 13 -3.05 -14.06 3.71
CA VAL A 13 -3.15 -12.98 2.75
C VAL A 13 -4.07 -11.91 3.31
N GLN A 14 -5.23 -12.31 3.81
CA GLN A 14 -6.19 -11.34 4.33
C GLN A 14 -5.67 -10.66 5.59
N GLN A 15 -4.94 -11.39 6.41
CA GLN A 15 -4.35 -10.79 7.60
C GLN A 15 -3.35 -9.71 7.25
N ILE A 16 -2.55 -9.94 6.21
CA ILE A 16 -1.57 -8.96 5.77
C ILE A 16 -2.31 -7.73 5.23
N VAL A 17 -3.33 -7.95 4.43
CA VAL A 17 -4.11 -6.85 3.86
C VAL A 17 -4.75 -6.05 4.99
N ASP A 18 -5.39 -6.72 5.94
CA ASP A 18 -6.06 -6.05 7.03
C ASP A 18 -5.06 -5.30 7.91
N GLY A 19 -3.93 -5.90 8.18
CA GLY A 19 -2.91 -5.28 9.02
C GLY A 19 -2.38 -3.99 8.42
N PHE A 20 -2.03 -4.03 7.13
CA PHE A 20 -1.50 -2.83 6.50
C PHE A 20 -2.59 -1.78 6.32
N SER A 21 -3.79 -2.18 5.90
CA SER A 21 -4.84 -1.19 5.67
C SER A 21 -5.20 -0.50 6.99
N HIS A 22 -5.18 -1.23 8.08
CA HIS A 22 -5.46 -0.64 9.38
C HIS A 22 -4.37 0.37 9.76
N LEU A 23 -3.11 0.04 9.51
CA LEU A 23 -2.02 0.95 9.84
C LEU A 23 -2.07 2.22 9.00
N VAL A 24 -2.48 2.08 7.76
CA VAL A 24 -2.60 3.25 6.89
C VAL A 24 -3.79 4.09 7.35
N ASP A 25 -4.93 3.44 7.63
CA ASP A 25 -6.13 4.17 8.00
C ASP A 25 -5.97 4.91 9.32
N GLU A 26 -5.24 4.35 10.24
CA GLU A 26 -5.06 5.04 11.51
C GLU A 26 -3.88 5.99 11.50
N GLY A 27 -3.20 6.12 10.39
CA GLY A 27 -2.13 7.10 10.28
C GLY A 27 -0.76 6.66 10.76
N THR A 28 -0.63 5.42 11.22
CA THR A 28 0.66 4.91 11.68
C THR A 28 1.62 4.82 10.51
N LEU A 29 1.11 4.39 9.35
CA LEU A 29 1.89 4.40 8.14
C LEU A 29 1.44 5.62 7.35
N ARG A 30 2.33 6.55 7.17
CA ARG A 30 1.97 7.80 6.51
C ARG A 30 2.05 7.72 5.01
N SER A 31 1.34 8.60 4.35
CA SER A 31 1.37 8.69 2.89
C SER A 31 2.80 8.86 2.43
N GLY A 32 3.17 8.11 1.45
CA GLY A 32 4.52 8.18 0.90
C GLY A 32 5.56 7.35 1.63
N ALA A 33 5.20 6.72 2.73
CA ALA A 33 6.16 5.92 3.47
C ALA A 33 6.57 4.70 2.65
N LYS A 34 7.83 4.34 2.72
CA LYS A 34 8.31 3.18 2.00
C LYS A 34 7.98 1.93 2.79
N LEU A 35 7.53 0.91 2.08
CA LEU A 35 7.14 -0.35 2.70
C LEU A 35 8.26 -1.38 2.52
N PRO A 36 8.28 -2.41 3.33
CA PRO A 36 9.27 -3.45 3.14
C PRO A 36 9.03 -4.13 1.82
N SER A 37 10.09 -4.61 1.19
CA SER A 37 9.93 -5.32 -0.06
C SER A 37 9.20 -6.63 0.22
N ILE A 38 8.65 -7.23 -0.82
CA ILE A 38 7.95 -8.51 -0.67
C ILE A 38 8.87 -9.53 -0.01
N ARG A 39 10.11 -9.61 -0.45
CA ARG A 39 11.01 -10.60 0.14
C ARG A 39 11.35 -10.28 1.58
N GLN A 40 11.54 -9.03 1.90
CA GLN A 40 11.86 -8.64 3.26
C GLN A 40 10.71 -8.98 4.19
N PHE A 41 9.50 -8.68 3.76
CA PHE A 41 8.34 -8.96 4.59
C PHE A 41 8.16 -10.46 4.76
N ALA A 42 8.29 -11.22 3.68
CA ALA A 42 8.11 -12.65 3.73
C ALA A 42 9.12 -13.28 4.69
N HIS A 43 10.35 -12.85 4.61
CA HIS A 43 11.41 -13.38 5.46
C HIS A 43 11.16 -12.99 6.91
N ALA A 44 10.82 -11.76 7.16
CA ALA A 44 10.62 -11.28 8.52
C ALA A 44 9.45 -11.97 9.22
N HIS A 45 8.45 -12.34 8.48
CA HIS A 45 7.27 -12.94 9.07
C HIS A 45 7.15 -14.44 8.84
N GLY A 46 8.12 -15.02 8.19
CA GLY A 46 8.11 -16.49 8.01
C GLY A 46 6.99 -16.98 7.12
N VAL A 47 6.62 -16.21 6.12
CA VAL A 47 5.55 -16.63 5.19
C VAL A 47 6.12 -16.71 3.79
N SER A 48 5.38 -17.32 2.88
CA SER A 48 5.88 -17.48 1.53
C SER A 48 5.84 -16.18 0.78
N VAL A 49 6.74 -16.04 -0.18
CA VAL A 49 6.78 -14.88 -1.03
C VAL A 49 5.47 -14.77 -1.77
N TYR A 50 4.88 -15.88 -2.19
CA TYR A 50 3.63 -15.84 -2.94
C TYR A 50 2.48 -15.27 -2.11
N THR A 51 2.47 -15.56 -0.82
CA THR A 51 1.46 -15.01 0.08
C THR A 51 1.59 -13.51 0.12
N VAL A 52 2.81 -13.01 0.20
CA VAL A 52 3.04 -11.57 0.28
C VAL A 52 2.72 -10.90 -1.05
N VAL A 53 3.05 -11.55 -2.16
CA VAL A 53 2.75 -11.00 -3.48
C VAL A 53 1.24 -10.79 -3.59
N ASP A 54 0.46 -11.80 -3.20
CA ASP A 54 -0.99 -11.71 -3.30
C ASP A 54 -1.50 -10.56 -2.44
N ALA A 55 -1.00 -10.46 -1.22
CA ALA A 55 -1.45 -9.41 -0.31
C ALA A 55 -1.10 -8.03 -0.83
N TYR A 56 0.13 -7.86 -1.31
CA TYR A 56 0.56 -6.56 -1.81
C TYR A 56 -0.23 -6.18 -3.07
N ASP A 57 -0.52 -7.16 -3.93
CA ASP A 57 -1.31 -6.88 -5.12
C ASP A 57 -2.70 -6.40 -4.72
N ARG A 58 -3.28 -6.99 -3.69
CA ARG A 58 -4.60 -6.57 -3.24
C ARG A 58 -4.54 -5.17 -2.66
N LEU A 59 -3.47 -4.87 -1.92
CA LEU A 59 -3.33 -3.54 -1.34
C LEU A 59 -3.14 -2.47 -2.41
N VAL A 60 -2.45 -2.82 -3.49
CA VAL A 60 -2.31 -1.90 -4.61
C VAL A 60 -3.69 -1.71 -5.26
N ALA A 61 -4.41 -2.80 -5.47
CA ALA A 61 -5.73 -2.73 -6.11
C ALA A 61 -6.72 -1.95 -5.27
N GLN A 62 -6.59 -2.01 -3.96
CA GLN A 62 -7.50 -1.31 -3.07
C GLN A 62 -7.09 0.14 -2.82
N GLY A 63 -5.97 0.54 -3.39
CA GLY A 63 -5.55 1.93 -3.27
C GLY A 63 -4.71 2.28 -2.05
N TYR A 64 -4.27 1.30 -1.30
CA TYR A 64 -3.43 1.57 -0.14
C TYR A 64 -1.96 1.67 -0.50
N PHE A 65 -1.51 0.90 -1.46
CA PHE A 65 -0.10 0.87 -1.84
C PHE A 65 0.08 1.33 -3.27
N VAL A 66 1.28 1.78 -3.59
CA VAL A 66 1.62 2.08 -4.97
C VAL A 66 2.97 1.42 -5.21
N SER A 67 3.12 0.79 -6.37
CA SER A 67 4.36 0.13 -6.73
C SER A 67 5.12 1.04 -7.67
N ARG A 68 6.38 1.26 -7.38
CA ARG A 68 7.22 2.07 -8.26
C ARG A 68 8.38 1.22 -8.73
N PRO A 69 8.52 1.05 -10.03
CA PRO A 69 9.56 0.18 -10.59
C PRO A 69 10.93 0.57 -10.05
N HIS A 70 11.68 -0.40 -9.65
CA HIS A 70 13.05 -0.23 -9.15
C HIS A 70 13.14 0.50 -7.82
N LEU A 71 12.04 1.01 -7.30
CA LEU A 71 12.07 1.74 -6.05
C LEU A 71 11.36 1.00 -4.94
N GLY A 72 10.36 0.20 -5.27
CA GLY A 72 9.66 -0.58 -4.27
C GLY A 72 8.21 -0.19 -4.10
N PHE A 73 7.68 -0.50 -2.94
CA PHE A 73 6.28 -0.20 -2.65
C PHE A 73 6.20 0.92 -1.62
N PHE A 74 5.22 1.76 -1.79
CA PHE A 74 5.04 2.91 -0.92
C PHE A 74 3.59 3.06 -0.57
N VAL A 75 3.29 3.73 0.52
CA VAL A 75 1.93 4.00 0.91
C VAL A 75 1.40 5.08 -0.03
N ARG A 76 0.25 4.81 -0.62
CA ARG A 76 -0.30 5.76 -1.57
C ARG A 76 -0.84 6.95 -0.83
N ARG A 77 -0.78 8.11 -1.44
CA ARG A 77 -1.31 9.31 -0.82
C ARG A 77 -2.81 9.18 -0.72
N ARG A 78 -3.36 9.61 0.40
CA ARG A 78 -4.77 9.49 0.61
C ARG A 78 -5.44 10.58 -0.18
N ARG A 79 -6.67 10.34 -0.54
CA ARG A 79 -7.41 11.27 -1.28
C ARG A 79 -7.42 12.63 -0.64
N GLN A 80 -7.56 12.70 0.65
CA GLN A 80 -7.54 13.95 1.32
C GLN A 80 -6.25 14.66 1.17
N ASP A 81 -5.17 13.95 1.21
CA ASP A 81 -3.87 14.54 1.09
C ASP A 81 -3.73 15.12 -0.29
N ASP A 82 -4.30 14.46 -1.27
CA ASP A 82 -4.20 14.92 -2.63
C ASP A 82 -5.00 16.19 -2.77
N GLU A 83 -6.09 16.29 -2.09
CA GLU A 83 -6.90 17.45 -2.20
C GLU A 83 -6.26 18.64 -1.54
N GLN A 84 -5.40 18.40 -0.63
CA GLN A 84 -4.74 19.48 0.05
C GLN A 84 -3.58 20.01 -0.74
N VAL A 85 -3.20 19.33 -1.74
CA VAL A 85 -2.10 19.77 -2.54
C VAL A 85 -2.63 20.93 -3.29
N PRO A 86 -1.99 22.00 -3.26
CA PRO A 86 -2.41 23.20 -3.86
C PRO A 86 -2.65 22.94 -5.25
N ALA A 87 -3.73 23.31 -5.58
CA ALA A 87 -4.10 23.01 -6.85
C ALA A 87 -3.16 23.51 -7.69
N GLY A 88 -2.61 24.28 -7.22
CA GLY A 88 -1.78 24.69 -8.03
C GLY A 88 -1.33 23.66 -8.72
N GLY A 89 -1.37 23.17 -8.36
CA GLY A 89 -0.94 22.35 -8.98
C GLY A 89 -1.59 21.92 -9.94
N ASP A 90 -1.70 21.91 -10.26
CA ASP A 90 -2.09 21.24 -11.06
C ASP A 90 -1.92 20.32 -11.28
N ARG A 91 -1.88 19.99 -11.06
CA ARG A 91 -1.69 19.05 -11.14
C ARG A 91 -1.89 18.30 -11.90
N TYR A 92 -1.87 18.33 -12.39
CA TYR A 92 -1.97 17.45 -13.05
C TYR A 92 -1.22 17.25 -13.79
N ASP A 93 -0.43 17.19 -13.60
CA ASP A 93 0.37 16.81 -14.05
C ASP A 93 0.47 15.78 -14.50
N PHE A 94 0.91 15.47 -14.82
CA PHE A 94 0.93 14.48 -15.25
C PHE A 94 0.96 13.54 -14.61
N ASP A 95 1.68 13.50 -13.98
CA ASP A 95 1.65 12.53 -13.19
C ASP A 95 0.45 12.66 -12.49
N SER A 96 0.13 13.74 -12.10
CA SER A 96 -0.96 13.87 -11.39
C SER A 96 -2.05 13.59 -12.24
N MET A 97 -1.94 13.90 -13.43
CA MET A 97 -2.92 13.61 -14.26
C MET A 97 -3.08 12.25 -14.38
N TYR A 98 -2.05 11.58 -14.37
CA TYR A 98 -1.99 10.30 -14.53
C TYR A 98 -2.66 9.75 -13.34
N TYR A 99 -2.46 10.26 -12.24
CA TYR A 99 -3.03 9.82 -11.13
C TYR A 99 -4.41 10.12 -11.14
N MET A 100 -4.77 11.21 -11.54
CA MET A 100 -6.02 11.53 -11.55
C MET A 100 -6.77 10.62 -12.29
N ARG A 101 -6.32 10.21 -13.33
CA ARG A 101 -6.99 9.35 -14.06
C ARG A 101 -7.06 8.15 -13.46
N ARG A 102 -6.13 7.75 -12.77
CA ARG A 102 -6.13 6.57 -12.26
C ARG A 102 -6.83 6.61 -11.10
N ILE A 103 -6.89 7.62 -10.47
CA ILE A 103 -7.51 7.66 -9.32
C ILE A 103 -8.83 7.73 -9.60
N LEU A 104 -9.10 8.37 -10.59
CA LEU A 104 -10.30 8.41 -10.96
C LEU A 104 -10.54 7.24 -11.58
N GLU A 105 -9.60 6.66 -11.78
CA GLU A 105 -9.61 5.59 -12.33
C GLU A 105 -9.39 4.81 -11.54
#